data_92fddd9919e8ab0260bbe15f47b23648
#
_entry.id   92fddd9919e8ab0260bbe15f47b23648
#
_cell.length_a   1.000
_cell.length_b   1.000
_cell.length_c   1.000
_cell.angle_alpha   90.00
_cell.angle_beta   90.00
_cell.angle_gamma   90.00
#
_symmetry.space_group_name_H-M   'P 1'
#
loop_
_entity.id
_entity.type
_entity.pdbx_description
1 polymer ?
#
loop_
_entity_poly.entity_id
_entity_poly.type
_entity_poly.pdbx_seq_one_letter_code
_entity_poly.pdbx_strand_id
1 'polypeptide(L)'
;MVWQSRTLHEFWHNIVQGKECVTFFSEEELLAEGVEQSTLDNPAYVRAKPYIEGICDFDAAFFGYSHKEAQTLDPKSRVLHEVAYHALEDAGYAQRTSDLITGVFVGASEDVDWLRRSLSQIGGDALNRFESGIYGHKDLLAHLIAYSLNLNGPVYSLYTSCSTSLSATHIACRSLLFGECDLALAGGITIDLPQKSGYFCQQGM
;
A
#
# COMPACT_ATOMS: atom_id res chain seq x y z
N MET A 1 -1.15 -2.81 -8.78
CA MET A 1 -0.65 -1.54 -9.36
C MET A 1 0.83 -1.43 -9.04
N VAL A 2 1.67 -1.30 -10.02
CA VAL A 2 3.14 -1.18 -9.85
C VAL A 2 3.60 -0.11 -10.84
N TRP A 3 4.45 0.76 -10.40
CA TRP A 3 5.05 1.90 -11.14
C TRP A 3 4.71 2.00 -12.62
N GLN A 4 3.95 3.04 -13.02
CA GLN A 4 3.52 3.27 -14.40
C GLN A 4 2.83 2.07 -15.09
N SER A 5 2.27 1.14 -14.31
CA SER A 5 1.54 -0.01 -14.82
C SER A 5 0.19 -0.12 -14.12
N ARG A 6 -0.89 -0.04 -14.88
CA ARG A 6 -2.27 -0.16 -14.37
C ARG A 6 -2.76 -1.60 -14.40
N THR A 7 -2.12 -2.44 -15.22
CA THR A 7 -2.48 -3.85 -15.41
C THR A 7 -1.27 -4.76 -15.27
N LEU A 8 -1.50 -6.06 -15.01
CA LEU A 8 -0.45 -7.07 -15.00
C LEU A 8 0.24 -7.20 -16.35
N HIS A 9 -0.51 -7.02 -17.44
CA HIS A 9 0.03 -7.09 -18.79
C HIS A 9 1.00 -5.92 -19.06
N GLU A 10 0.65 -4.69 -18.68
CA GLU A 10 1.54 -3.53 -18.80
C GLU A 10 2.79 -3.70 -17.93
N PHE A 11 2.63 -4.20 -16.71
CA PHE A 11 3.75 -4.49 -15.82
C PHE A 11 4.73 -5.48 -16.44
N TRP A 12 4.22 -6.59 -16.95
CA TRP A 12 5.04 -7.59 -17.62
C TRP A 12 5.71 -7.04 -18.89
N HIS A 13 4.96 -6.29 -19.69
CA HIS A 13 5.50 -5.63 -20.87
C HIS A 13 6.65 -4.67 -20.52
N ASN A 14 6.51 -3.85 -19.49
CA ASN A 14 7.56 -2.93 -19.04
C ASN A 14 8.82 -3.70 -18.61
N ILE A 15 8.67 -4.84 -17.90
CA ILE A 15 9.80 -5.69 -17.53
C ILE A 15 10.51 -6.26 -18.76
N VAL A 16 9.76 -6.86 -19.69
CA VAL A 16 10.31 -7.47 -20.91
C VAL A 16 11.05 -6.46 -21.78
N GLN A 17 10.53 -5.22 -21.84
CA GLN A 17 11.15 -4.13 -22.61
C GLN A 17 12.31 -3.45 -21.86
N GLY A 18 12.57 -3.81 -20.60
CA GLY A 18 13.56 -3.12 -19.77
C GLY A 18 13.26 -1.64 -19.58
N LYS A 19 11.97 -1.26 -19.54
CA LYS A 19 11.54 0.13 -19.43
C LYS A 19 11.87 0.70 -18.06
N GLU A 20 12.55 1.85 -18.03
CA GLU A 20 12.70 2.62 -16.81
C GLU A 20 11.36 3.24 -16.40
N CYS A 21 10.90 2.89 -15.21
CA CYS A 21 9.61 3.30 -14.68
C CYS A 21 9.71 4.30 -13.52
N VAL A 22 10.90 4.81 -13.22
CA VAL A 22 11.09 5.90 -12.26
C VAL A 22 10.66 7.21 -12.89
N THR A 23 9.95 8.04 -12.12
CA THR A 23 9.51 9.37 -12.58
C THR A 23 10.52 10.40 -12.15
N PHE A 24 10.95 11.22 -13.12
CA PHE A 24 11.79 12.40 -12.87
C PHE A 24 10.90 13.63 -12.79
N PHE A 25 11.07 14.40 -11.72
CA PHE A 25 10.26 15.59 -11.46
C PHE A 25 10.99 16.86 -11.87
N SER A 26 10.24 17.85 -12.36
CA SER A 26 10.75 19.19 -12.60
C SER A 26 10.98 19.92 -11.27
N GLU A 27 11.79 20.98 -11.31
CA GLU A 27 12.02 21.82 -10.14
C GLU A 27 10.74 22.49 -9.66
N GLU A 28 9.89 22.95 -10.61
CA GLU A 28 8.61 23.56 -10.32
C GLU A 28 7.66 22.59 -9.60
N GLU A 29 7.61 21.32 -10.03
CA GLU A 29 6.80 20.28 -9.36
C GLU A 29 7.25 20.05 -7.93
N LEU A 30 8.56 19.97 -7.69
CA LEU A 30 9.12 19.72 -6.36
C LEU A 30 8.93 20.92 -5.41
N LEU A 31 9.09 22.15 -5.92
CA LEU A 31 8.79 23.35 -5.15
C LEU A 31 7.31 23.46 -4.78
N ALA A 32 6.42 23.09 -5.68
CA ALA A 32 4.97 23.06 -5.42
C ALA A 32 4.57 22.06 -4.32
N GLU A 33 5.32 20.97 -4.18
CA GLU A 33 5.14 19.97 -3.09
C GLU A 33 5.87 20.35 -1.79
N GLY A 34 6.57 21.49 -1.76
CA GLY A 34 7.22 22.03 -0.56
C GLY A 34 8.68 21.61 -0.37
N VAL A 35 9.34 21.09 -1.39
CA VAL A 35 10.78 20.84 -1.34
C VAL A 35 11.50 22.19 -1.38
N GLU A 36 12.42 22.43 -0.44
CA GLU A 36 13.14 23.70 -0.35
C GLU A 36 14.16 23.84 -1.49
N GLN A 37 14.36 25.09 -1.97
CA GLN A 37 15.34 25.40 -3.00
C GLN A 37 16.76 24.96 -2.60
N SER A 38 17.11 25.12 -1.33
CA SER A 38 18.39 24.65 -0.78
C SER A 38 18.65 23.16 -0.95
N THR A 39 17.58 22.36 -0.91
CA THR A 39 17.62 20.91 -1.20
C THR A 39 17.83 20.65 -2.69
N LEU A 40 17.13 21.38 -3.55
CA LEU A 40 17.22 21.24 -5.00
C LEU A 40 18.59 21.65 -5.56
N ASP A 41 19.25 22.61 -4.91
CA ASP A 41 20.59 23.09 -5.27
C ASP A 41 21.69 22.12 -4.84
N ASN A 42 21.38 21.13 -4.02
CA ASN A 42 22.36 20.15 -3.57
C ASN A 42 22.66 19.13 -4.69
N PRO A 43 23.92 18.99 -5.14
CA PRO A 43 24.26 18.08 -6.23
C PRO A 43 24.06 16.59 -5.91
N ALA A 44 23.93 16.22 -4.64
CA ALA A 44 23.62 14.86 -4.20
C ALA A 44 22.10 14.55 -4.20
N TYR A 45 21.25 15.55 -4.44
CA TYR A 45 19.81 15.36 -4.49
C TYR A 45 19.35 14.90 -5.86
N VAL A 46 18.77 13.72 -5.93
CA VAL A 46 18.22 13.12 -7.15
C VAL A 46 16.72 13.41 -7.21
N ARG A 47 16.28 14.13 -8.24
CA ARG A 47 14.90 14.58 -8.46
C ARG A 47 14.04 13.48 -9.08
N ALA A 48 14.10 12.27 -8.52
CA ALA A 48 13.42 11.10 -9.06
C ALA A 48 12.88 10.20 -7.95
N LYS A 49 11.69 9.63 -8.19
CA LYS A 49 11.07 8.65 -7.28
C LYS A 49 10.06 7.80 -8.04
N PRO A 50 9.79 6.57 -7.62
CA PRO A 50 8.62 5.84 -8.07
C PRO A 50 7.34 6.62 -7.75
N TYR A 51 6.45 6.75 -8.75
CA TYR A 51 5.21 7.49 -8.63
C TYR A 51 4.03 6.62 -9.08
N ILE A 52 2.97 6.60 -8.27
CA ILE A 52 1.72 5.90 -8.56
C ILE A 52 0.61 6.95 -8.67
N GLU A 53 0.00 7.03 -9.85
CA GLU A 53 -1.14 7.92 -10.08
C GLU A 53 -2.38 7.43 -9.35
N GLY A 54 -3.19 8.35 -8.81
CA GLY A 54 -4.51 8.02 -8.24
C GLY A 54 -4.48 7.35 -6.86
N ILE A 55 -3.38 7.42 -6.10
CA ILE A 55 -3.30 6.80 -4.75
C ILE A 55 -4.35 7.33 -3.75
N CYS A 56 -4.93 8.49 -4.05
CA CYS A 56 -6.00 9.08 -3.24
C CYS A 56 -7.40 8.64 -3.68
N ASP A 57 -7.51 8.05 -4.86
CA ASP A 57 -8.77 7.54 -5.38
C ASP A 57 -9.09 6.22 -4.67
N PHE A 58 -10.32 6.09 -4.19
CA PHE A 58 -10.75 4.89 -3.46
C PHE A 58 -12.28 4.81 -3.44
N ASP A 59 -12.82 3.69 -3.88
CA ASP A 59 -14.26 3.43 -3.76
C ASP A 59 -14.60 2.96 -2.34
N ALA A 60 -14.71 3.94 -1.45
CA ALA A 60 -15.01 3.70 -0.04
C ALA A 60 -16.31 2.91 0.16
N ALA A 61 -17.35 3.23 -0.62
CA ALA A 61 -18.65 2.58 -0.50
C ALA A 61 -18.59 1.10 -0.88
N PHE A 62 -17.83 0.76 -1.93
CA PHE A 62 -17.61 -0.62 -2.34
C PHE A 62 -16.97 -1.46 -1.24
N PHE A 63 -15.97 -0.91 -0.54
CA PHE A 63 -15.27 -1.60 0.55
C PHE A 63 -15.95 -1.45 1.92
N GLY A 64 -17.14 -0.84 1.98
CA GLY A 64 -17.92 -0.71 3.21
C GLY A 64 -17.46 0.39 4.18
N TYR A 65 -16.64 1.34 3.71
CA TYR A 65 -16.18 2.48 4.50
C TYR A 65 -17.08 3.70 4.31
N SER A 66 -17.33 4.42 5.40
CA SER A 66 -17.87 5.77 5.33
C SER A 66 -16.85 6.75 4.74
N HIS A 67 -17.32 7.89 4.26
CA HIS A 67 -16.42 8.93 3.75
C HIS A 67 -15.37 9.38 4.79
N LYS A 68 -15.79 9.49 6.06
CA LYS A 68 -14.91 9.88 7.17
C LYS A 68 -13.82 8.83 7.42
N GLU A 69 -14.17 7.55 7.47
CA GLU A 69 -13.22 6.46 7.64
C GLU A 69 -12.23 6.41 6.47
N ALA A 70 -12.73 6.53 5.25
CA ALA A 70 -11.88 6.55 4.06
C ALA A 70 -10.86 7.69 4.06
N GLN A 71 -11.21 8.87 4.60
CA GLN A 71 -10.26 9.98 4.73
C GLN A 71 -9.11 9.68 5.70
N THR A 72 -9.35 8.87 6.72
CA THR A 72 -8.32 8.48 7.70
C THR A 72 -7.54 7.25 7.29
N LEU A 73 -8.05 6.47 6.34
CA LEU A 73 -7.40 5.28 5.82
C LEU A 73 -6.11 5.65 5.06
N ASP A 74 -5.00 5.05 5.46
CA ASP A 74 -3.70 5.24 4.81
C ASP A 74 -3.79 4.93 3.30
N PRO A 75 -3.22 5.74 2.39
CA PRO A 75 -3.20 5.46 0.95
C PRO A 75 -2.69 4.06 0.60
N LYS A 76 -1.70 3.53 1.33
CA LYS A 76 -1.24 2.13 1.17
C LYS A 76 -2.37 1.13 1.40
N SER A 77 -3.19 1.39 2.43
CA SER A 77 -4.33 0.53 2.74
C SER A 77 -5.37 0.57 1.63
N ARG A 78 -5.68 1.75 1.09
CA ARG A 78 -6.63 1.90 -0.04
C ARG A 78 -6.17 1.11 -1.26
N VAL A 79 -4.93 1.35 -1.71
CA VAL A 79 -4.35 0.66 -2.86
C VAL A 79 -4.33 -0.86 -2.63
N LEU A 80 -3.98 -1.32 -1.42
CA LEU A 80 -3.89 -2.75 -1.15
C LEU A 80 -5.26 -3.42 -1.10
N HIS A 81 -6.34 -2.73 -0.67
CA HIS A 81 -7.70 -3.23 -0.79
C HIS A 81 -8.10 -3.49 -2.24
N GLU A 82 -7.85 -2.52 -3.12
CA GLU A 82 -8.14 -2.66 -4.56
C GLU A 82 -7.32 -3.78 -5.18
N VAL A 83 -6.01 -3.84 -4.90
CA VAL A 83 -5.14 -4.90 -5.43
C VAL A 83 -5.54 -6.28 -4.92
N ALA A 84 -5.94 -6.40 -3.64
CA ALA A 84 -6.41 -7.65 -3.08
C ALA A 84 -7.71 -8.12 -3.74
N TYR A 85 -8.66 -7.20 -3.95
CA TYR A 85 -9.90 -7.50 -4.66
C TYR A 85 -9.63 -7.92 -6.11
N HIS A 86 -8.82 -7.18 -6.85
CA HIS A 86 -8.44 -7.54 -8.22
C HIS A 86 -7.71 -8.89 -8.32
N ALA A 87 -6.89 -9.23 -7.32
CA ALA A 87 -6.24 -10.54 -7.29
C ALA A 87 -7.26 -11.68 -7.13
N LEU A 88 -8.32 -11.48 -6.32
CA LEU A 88 -9.42 -12.43 -6.19
C LEU A 88 -10.27 -12.51 -7.47
N GLU A 89 -10.49 -11.39 -8.16
CA GLU A 89 -11.19 -11.37 -9.45
C GLU A 89 -10.40 -12.14 -10.52
N ASP A 90 -9.12 -11.86 -10.65
CA ASP A 90 -8.23 -12.50 -11.63
C ASP A 90 -8.14 -14.02 -11.40
N ALA A 91 -8.15 -14.43 -10.13
CA ALA A 91 -8.20 -15.83 -9.74
C ALA A 91 -9.59 -16.48 -9.86
N GLY A 92 -10.64 -15.71 -10.14
CA GLY A 92 -12.02 -16.20 -10.27
C GLY A 92 -12.74 -16.47 -8.94
N TYR A 93 -12.26 -15.89 -7.82
CA TYR A 93 -12.77 -16.14 -6.47
C TYR A 93 -13.47 -14.92 -5.81
N ALA A 94 -13.51 -13.76 -6.44
CA ALA A 94 -14.07 -12.55 -5.84
C ALA A 94 -15.53 -12.69 -5.35
N GLN A 95 -16.34 -13.53 -6.02
CA GLN A 95 -17.74 -13.79 -5.65
C GLN A 95 -17.91 -15.05 -4.75
N ARG A 96 -16.84 -15.74 -4.41
CA ARG A 96 -16.84 -17.01 -3.69
C ARG A 96 -16.04 -16.98 -2.39
N THR A 97 -15.79 -15.79 -1.87
CA THR A 97 -15.00 -15.60 -0.64
C THR A 97 -15.64 -16.24 0.59
N SER A 98 -16.98 -16.42 0.61
CA SER A 98 -17.70 -17.12 1.67
C SER A 98 -17.59 -18.64 1.62
N ASP A 99 -17.23 -19.22 0.47
CA ASP A 99 -17.21 -20.66 0.25
C ASP A 99 -15.88 -21.31 0.63
N LEU A 100 -14.84 -20.51 0.76
CA LEU A 100 -13.46 -20.94 0.99
C LEU A 100 -12.86 -20.26 2.22
N ILE A 101 -12.03 -20.99 2.94
CA ILE A 101 -11.21 -20.42 3.99
C ILE A 101 -10.05 -19.66 3.32
N THR A 102 -10.18 -18.33 3.26
CA THR A 102 -9.19 -17.47 2.59
C THR A 102 -8.33 -16.73 3.62
N GLY A 103 -7.03 -17.02 3.64
CA GLY A 103 -6.05 -16.35 4.50
C GLY A 103 -5.51 -15.05 3.88
N VAL A 104 -5.10 -14.10 4.74
CA VAL A 104 -4.48 -12.82 4.34
C VAL A 104 -3.13 -12.65 5.02
N PHE A 105 -2.07 -12.57 4.22
CA PHE A 105 -0.68 -12.48 4.66
C PHE A 105 -0.04 -11.27 3.99
N VAL A 106 -0.14 -10.09 4.58
CA VAL A 106 0.32 -8.85 3.95
C VAL A 106 1.08 -7.98 4.93
N GLY A 107 1.88 -7.07 4.38
CA GLY A 107 2.58 -6.10 5.20
C GLY A 107 2.84 -4.79 4.46
N ALA A 108 3.09 -3.73 5.23
CA ALA A 108 3.37 -2.40 4.70
C ALA A 108 4.50 -1.73 5.48
N SER A 109 5.19 -0.81 4.82
CA SER A 109 6.07 0.14 5.50
C SER A 109 5.26 1.08 6.39
N GLU A 110 5.86 1.56 7.47
CA GLU A 110 5.28 2.62 8.29
C GLU A 110 5.46 3.97 7.58
N ASP A 111 4.42 4.80 7.59
CA ASP A 111 4.49 6.19 7.14
C ASP A 111 4.17 7.11 8.32
N VAL A 112 5.24 7.62 8.94
CA VAL A 112 5.16 8.50 10.10
C VAL A 112 4.49 9.84 9.74
N ASP A 113 4.68 10.31 8.51
CA ASP A 113 4.11 11.57 8.05
C ASP A 113 2.61 11.46 7.82
N TRP A 114 2.14 10.34 7.27
CA TRP A 114 0.71 10.05 7.22
C TRP A 114 0.09 9.98 8.61
N LEU A 115 0.70 9.24 9.53
CA LEU A 115 0.22 9.12 10.91
C LEU A 115 0.14 10.49 11.60
N ARG A 116 1.17 11.33 11.43
CA ARG A 116 1.19 12.69 11.97
C ARG A 116 0.06 13.55 11.38
N ARG A 117 -0.14 13.51 10.06
CA ARG A 117 -1.22 14.24 9.38
C ARG A 117 -2.59 13.77 9.84
N SER A 118 -2.83 12.46 9.91
CA SER A 118 -4.08 11.89 10.39
C SER A 118 -4.39 12.34 11.81
N LEU A 119 -3.42 12.28 12.72
CA LEU A 119 -3.58 12.72 14.10
C LEU A 119 -3.82 14.25 14.22
N SER A 120 -3.25 15.06 13.34
CA SER A 120 -3.44 16.52 13.35
C SER A 120 -4.79 16.97 12.82
N GLN A 121 -5.39 16.21 11.90
CA GLN A 121 -6.71 16.52 11.31
C GLN A 121 -7.87 16.10 12.21
N ILE A 122 -7.61 15.23 13.16
CA ILE A 122 -8.62 14.72 14.07
C ILE A 122 -8.71 15.67 15.28
N GLY A 123 -9.79 16.43 15.33
CA GLY A 123 -10.11 17.24 16.52
C GLY A 123 -10.10 16.38 17.80
N GLY A 124 -9.66 16.95 18.90
CA GLY A 124 -9.24 16.28 20.15
C GLY A 124 -10.19 15.30 20.85
N ASP A 125 -11.16 14.73 20.17
CA ASP A 125 -12.07 13.69 20.66
C ASP A 125 -11.37 12.32 20.73
N ALA A 126 -11.51 11.64 21.86
CA ALA A 126 -10.90 10.33 22.13
C ALA A 126 -11.35 9.25 21.12
N LEU A 127 -12.62 9.31 20.67
CA LEU A 127 -13.17 8.36 19.71
C LEU A 127 -12.50 8.52 18.34
N ASN A 128 -12.35 9.75 17.87
CA ASN A 128 -11.68 10.04 16.60
C ASN A 128 -10.22 9.58 16.61
N ARG A 129 -9.52 9.72 17.76
CA ARG A 129 -8.15 9.22 17.92
C ARG A 129 -8.07 7.71 17.86
N PHE A 130 -9.04 7.01 18.43
CA PHE A 130 -9.11 5.54 18.39
C PHE A 130 -9.38 5.05 16.95
N GLU A 131 -10.36 5.63 16.25
CA GLU A 131 -10.64 5.29 14.84
C GLU A 131 -9.41 5.49 13.96
N SER A 132 -8.70 6.60 14.10
CA SER A 132 -7.49 6.86 13.33
C SER A 132 -6.33 5.92 13.65
N GLY A 133 -6.25 5.49 14.90
CA GLY A 133 -5.32 4.42 15.29
C GLY A 133 -5.61 3.11 14.56
N ILE A 134 -6.89 2.79 14.33
CA ILE A 134 -7.29 1.58 13.58
C ILE A 134 -6.96 1.73 12.11
N TYR A 135 -7.40 2.81 11.47
CA TYR A 135 -7.32 2.96 10.01
C TYR A 135 -5.95 3.43 9.50
N GLY A 136 -5.14 4.03 10.35
CA GLY A 136 -3.79 4.50 10.03
C GLY A 136 -2.66 3.54 10.39
N HIS A 137 -2.93 2.45 11.13
CA HIS A 137 -1.88 1.60 11.68
C HIS A 137 -1.59 0.40 10.76
N LYS A 138 -0.33 0.24 10.36
CA LYS A 138 0.13 -0.87 9.49
C LYS A 138 -0.18 -2.26 10.04
N ASP A 139 -0.23 -2.42 11.36
CA ASP A 139 -0.45 -3.72 12.01
C ASP A 139 -1.87 -4.25 11.83
N LEU A 140 -2.83 -3.36 11.53
CA LEU A 140 -4.22 -3.73 11.27
C LEU A 140 -4.56 -3.91 9.79
N LEU A 141 -3.61 -3.62 8.90
CA LEU A 141 -3.82 -3.64 7.45
C LEU A 141 -4.42 -4.97 6.93
N ALA A 142 -3.83 -6.09 7.35
CA ALA A 142 -4.33 -7.41 6.94
C ALA A 142 -5.77 -7.66 7.44
N HIS A 143 -6.08 -7.21 8.66
CA HIS A 143 -7.41 -7.36 9.26
C HIS A 143 -8.45 -6.48 8.57
N LEU A 144 -8.10 -5.26 8.19
CA LEU A 144 -8.98 -4.37 7.45
C LEU A 144 -9.35 -4.96 6.08
N ILE A 145 -8.38 -5.54 5.37
CA ILE A 145 -8.63 -6.23 4.09
C ILE A 145 -9.51 -7.45 4.29
N ALA A 146 -9.19 -8.30 5.27
CA ALA A 146 -9.97 -9.49 5.56
C ALA A 146 -11.42 -9.14 5.92
N TYR A 147 -11.62 -8.10 6.72
CA TYR A 147 -12.94 -7.62 7.12
C TYR A 147 -13.74 -7.07 5.94
N SER A 148 -13.16 -6.17 5.14
CA SER A 148 -13.86 -5.52 4.03
C SER A 148 -14.23 -6.50 2.90
N LEU A 149 -13.42 -7.54 2.70
CA LEU A 149 -13.64 -8.58 1.69
C LEU A 149 -14.32 -9.85 2.24
N ASN A 150 -14.71 -9.84 3.52
CA ASN A 150 -15.36 -10.97 4.21
C ASN A 150 -14.56 -12.29 4.10
N LEU A 151 -13.24 -12.23 4.40
CA LEU A 151 -12.35 -13.38 4.35
C LEU A 151 -12.21 -14.03 5.73
N ASN A 152 -12.32 -15.35 5.82
CA ASN A 152 -12.51 -16.09 7.08
C ASN A 152 -11.29 -16.92 7.51
N GLY A 153 -10.16 -16.83 6.80
CA GLY A 153 -8.96 -17.60 7.08
C GLY A 153 -7.99 -16.91 8.05
N PRO A 154 -6.78 -17.45 8.22
CA PRO A 154 -5.72 -16.84 9.02
C PRO A 154 -5.35 -15.44 8.50
N VAL A 155 -5.16 -14.49 9.42
CA VAL A 155 -4.85 -13.10 9.08
C VAL A 155 -3.56 -12.67 9.78
N TYR A 156 -2.55 -12.31 9.01
CA TYR A 156 -1.25 -11.89 9.51
C TYR A 156 -0.78 -10.59 8.87
N SER A 157 -0.53 -9.59 9.70
CA SER A 157 0.25 -8.42 9.30
C SER A 157 1.73 -8.71 9.54
N LEU A 158 2.54 -8.62 8.49
CA LEU A 158 3.95 -9.01 8.48
C LEU A 158 4.86 -7.81 8.25
N TYR A 159 5.99 -7.81 8.94
CA TYR A 159 6.99 -6.77 8.74
C TYR A 159 8.41 -7.33 8.84
N THR A 160 9.05 -7.51 7.69
CA THR A 160 10.43 -7.96 7.55
C THR A 160 11.23 -7.05 6.61
N SER A 161 10.92 -5.74 6.63
CA SER A 161 11.54 -4.72 5.76
C SER A 161 11.45 -5.10 4.28
N CYS A 162 12.53 -5.04 3.53
CA CYS A 162 12.56 -5.34 2.08
C CYS A 162 12.08 -6.75 1.71
N SER A 163 12.12 -7.70 2.65
CA SER A 163 11.71 -9.09 2.45
C SER A 163 10.25 -9.37 2.80
N THR A 164 9.44 -8.35 3.15
CA THR A 164 8.08 -8.54 3.64
C THR A 164 7.20 -9.35 2.69
N SER A 165 7.16 -9.01 1.40
CA SER A 165 6.32 -9.73 0.43
C SER A 165 6.77 -11.19 0.22
N LEU A 166 8.06 -11.47 0.25
CA LEU A 166 8.60 -12.82 0.14
C LEU A 166 8.29 -13.64 1.41
N SER A 167 8.43 -13.03 2.59
CA SER A 167 8.07 -13.66 3.87
C SER A 167 6.58 -13.95 3.94
N ALA A 168 5.73 -13.03 3.47
CA ALA A 168 4.29 -13.21 3.38
C ALA A 168 3.94 -14.40 2.47
N THR A 169 4.54 -14.47 1.30
CA THR A 169 4.37 -15.61 0.37
C THR A 169 4.78 -16.93 1.01
N HIS A 170 5.92 -16.96 1.73
CA HIS A 170 6.38 -18.17 2.41
C HIS A 170 5.38 -18.66 3.47
N ILE A 171 4.88 -17.75 4.31
CA ILE A 171 3.90 -18.09 5.36
C ILE A 171 2.57 -18.53 4.74
N ALA A 172 2.10 -17.85 3.70
CA ALA A 172 0.90 -18.21 2.96
C ALA A 172 1.00 -19.64 2.39
N CYS A 173 2.13 -19.97 1.74
CA CYS A 173 2.37 -21.33 1.23
C CYS A 173 2.36 -22.38 2.35
N ARG A 174 2.91 -22.05 3.52
CA ARG A 174 2.87 -22.97 4.66
C ARG A 174 1.43 -23.17 5.19
N SER A 175 0.67 -22.10 5.33
CA SER A 175 -0.75 -22.20 5.74
C SER A 175 -1.59 -23.05 4.79
N LEU A 176 -1.38 -22.92 3.48
CA LEU A 176 -2.01 -23.78 2.47
C LEU A 176 -1.59 -25.26 2.63
N LEU A 177 -0.29 -25.52 2.80
CA LEU A 177 0.24 -26.89 2.95
C LEU A 177 -0.24 -27.57 4.25
N PHE A 178 -0.47 -26.82 5.32
CA PHE A 178 -1.00 -27.34 6.58
C PHE A 178 -2.52 -27.40 6.63
N GLY A 179 -3.22 -26.96 5.56
CA GLY A 179 -4.68 -26.97 5.52
C GLY A 179 -5.34 -25.94 6.44
N GLU A 180 -4.61 -24.88 6.80
CA GLU A 180 -5.17 -23.78 7.61
C GLU A 180 -6.07 -22.85 6.76
N CYS A 181 -5.88 -22.83 5.44
CA CYS A 181 -6.73 -22.14 4.48
C CYS A 181 -6.73 -22.86 3.13
N ASP A 182 -7.76 -22.59 2.32
CA ASP A 182 -7.95 -23.12 0.97
C ASP A 182 -7.35 -22.17 -0.10
N LEU A 183 -7.37 -20.89 0.22
CA LEU A 183 -6.85 -19.80 -0.61
C LEU A 183 -6.05 -18.82 0.24
N ALA A 184 -5.03 -18.18 -0.31
CA ALA A 184 -4.23 -17.22 0.41
C ALA A 184 -3.91 -15.99 -0.45
N LEU A 185 -4.15 -14.80 0.10
CA LEU A 185 -3.63 -13.53 -0.41
C LEU A 185 -2.31 -13.23 0.28
N ALA A 186 -1.25 -13.02 -0.49
CA ALA A 186 0.07 -12.67 0.04
C ALA A 186 0.66 -11.47 -0.69
N GLY A 187 1.26 -10.53 0.04
CA GLY A 187 1.85 -9.35 -0.58
C GLY A 187 2.51 -8.37 0.37
N GLY A 188 2.99 -7.28 -0.21
CA GLY A 188 3.57 -6.18 0.52
C GLY A 188 3.44 -4.89 -0.27
N ILE A 189 3.35 -3.77 0.45
CA ILE A 189 3.21 -2.45 -0.15
C ILE A 189 4.10 -1.42 0.55
N THR A 190 4.67 -0.53 -0.24
CA THR A 190 5.34 0.68 0.22
C THR A 190 4.92 1.85 -0.65
N ILE A 191 4.42 2.91 -0.03
CA ILE A 191 4.16 4.21 -0.66
C ILE A 191 4.66 5.25 0.33
N ASP A 192 5.65 6.03 -0.06
CA ASP A 192 6.19 7.11 0.76
C ASP A 192 5.58 8.44 0.33
N LEU A 193 5.10 9.22 1.29
CA LEU A 193 4.51 10.54 1.05
C LEU A 193 5.48 11.65 1.47
N PRO A 194 5.53 12.78 0.76
CA PRO A 194 4.88 13.01 -0.52
C PRO A 194 5.49 12.17 -1.64
N GLN A 195 4.68 11.71 -2.60
CA GLN A 195 5.19 10.93 -3.72
C GLN A 195 6.08 11.76 -4.65
N LYS A 196 5.71 13.03 -4.88
CA LYS A 196 6.56 13.95 -5.64
C LYS A 196 7.65 14.50 -4.73
N SER A 197 8.73 13.76 -4.65
CA SER A 197 9.95 14.12 -3.92
C SER A 197 11.14 13.44 -4.58
N GLY A 198 12.34 13.77 -4.14
CA GLY A 198 13.56 13.08 -4.54
C GLY A 198 14.19 12.35 -3.35
N TYR A 199 15.45 12.00 -3.52
CA TYR A 199 16.26 11.39 -2.49
C TYR A 199 17.72 11.86 -2.55
N PHE A 200 18.43 11.77 -1.43
CA PHE A 200 19.86 12.04 -1.42
C PHE A 200 20.64 10.76 -1.77
N CYS A 201 21.47 10.88 -2.82
CA CYS A 201 22.41 9.82 -3.17
C CYS A 201 23.56 9.80 -2.15
N GLN A 202 23.75 8.69 -1.46
CA GLN A 202 24.86 8.47 -0.54
C GLN A 202 25.85 7.50 -1.19
N GLN A 203 27.15 7.87 -1.20
CA GLN A 203 28.18 6.97 -1.69
C GLN A 203 28.26 5.75 -0.76
N GLY A 204 28.07 4.56 -1.32
CA GLY A 204 28.18 3.29 -0.60
C GLY A 204 26.84 2.66 -0.15
N MET A 205 25.71 3.22 -0.54
CA MET A 205 24.41 2.56 -0.46
C MET A 205 23.98 2.04 -1.81
#